data_54984d00d3d14631fce19c55d786d97b
#
_entry.id   54984d00d3d14631fce19c55d786d97b
#
_cell.length_a   1.000
_cell.length_b   1.000
_cell.length_c   1.000
_cell.angle_alpha   90.00
_cell.angle_beta   90.00
_cell.angle_gamma   90.00
#
_symmetry.space_group_name_H-M   'P 1'
#
loop_
_entity.id
_entity.type
_entity.pdbx_description
1 polymer ?
#
loop_
_entity_poly.entity_id
_entity_poly.type
_entity_poly.pdbx_seq_one_letter_code
_entity_poly.pdbx_strand_id
1 'polypeptide(L)'
;MRTVTLYTRPGCHLCDQARDAILGMRDEGAAFELDEIDIETDDELHRAYLERIPVVALDGELVCELILDTGALRARLDTVRG
;
A
#
# COMPACT_ATOMS: atom_id res chain seq x y z
N MET A 1 -8.12 14.31 2.24
CA MET A 1 -7.66 13.34 1.21
C MET A 1 -7.23 12.07 1.92
N ARG A 2 -7.54 10.93 1.33
CA ARG A 2 -7.20 9.66 1.95
C ARG A 2 -5.74 9.32 1.71
N THR A 3 -5.16 8.50 2.58
CA THR A 3 -3.77 8.11 2.48
C THR A 3 -3.63 6.61 2.32
N VAL A 4 -2.98 6.21 1.23
CA VAL A 4 -2.62 4.81 1.01
C VAL A 4 -1.17 4.65 1.49
N THR A 5 -0.94 3.71 2.39
CA THR A 5 0.40 3.43 2.89
C THR A 5 0.88 2.12 2.32
N LEU A 6 2.07 2.14 1.72
CA LEU A 6 2.70 0.94 1.18
C LEU A 6 3.95 0.65 1.99
N TYR A 7 3.97 -0.49 2.68
CA TYR A 7 5.16 -0.93 3.40
C TYR A 7 5.99 -1.77 2.45
N THR A 8 7.25 -1.40 2.29
CA THR A 8 8.12 -1.95 1.28
C THR A 8 9.54 -2.08 1.80
N ARG A 9 10.45 -2.58 0.98
CA ARG A 9 11.88 -2.57 1.28
C ARG A 9 12.65 -2.54 -0.03
N PRO A 10 13.93 -2.10 -0.01
CA PRO A 10 14.74 -2.09 -1.23
C PRO A 10 14.88 -3.49 -1.82
N GLY A 11 14.80 -3.59 -3.13
CA GLY A 11 14.97 -4.87 -3.83
C GLY A 11 13.76 -5.76 -3.87
N CYS A 12 12.60 -5.27 -3.44
CA CYS A 12 11.38 -6.07 -3.46
C CYS A 12 10.63 -5.85 -4.76
N HIS A 13 10.66 -6.84 -5.65
CA HIS A 13 9.96 -6.72 -6.94
C HIS A 13 8.46 -6.61 -6.78
N LEU A 14 7.87 -7.38 -5.86
CA LEU A 14 6.44 -7.33 -5.64
C LEU A 14 6.01 -5.97 -5.10
N CYS A 15 6.87 -5.36 -4.28
CA CYS A 15 6.60 -4.02 -3.77
C CYS A 15 6.63 -2.99 -4.88
N ASP A 16 7.57 -3.14 -5.83
CA ASP A 16 7.66 -2.24 -6.97
C ASP A 16 6.42 -2.36 -7.84
N GLN A 17 5.95 -3.59 -8.07
CA GLN A 17 4.73 -3.82 -8.83
C GLN A 17 3.52 -3.22 -8.13
N ALA A 18 3.46 -3.35 -6.81
CA ALA A 18 2.37 -2.79 -6.03
C ALA A 18 2.36 -1.26 -6.14
N ARG A 19 3.54 -0.64 -6.04
CA ARG A 19 3.64 0.80 -6.17
C ARG A 19 3.16 1.28 -7.54
N ASP A 20 3.59 0.60 -8.60
CA ASP A 20 3.21 0.98 -9.95
C ASP A 20 1.70 0.87 -10.15
N ALA A 21 1.08 -0.18 -9.62
CA ALA A 21 -0.36 -0.37 -9.71
C ALA A 21 -1.11 0.71 -8.93
N ILE A 22 -0.61 1.07 -7.75
CA ILE A 22 -1.24 2.12 -6.95
C ILE A 22 -1.16 3.47 -7.66
N LEU A 23 0.01 3.78 -8.21
CA LEU A 23 0.18 5.04 -8.95
C LEU A 23 -0.70 5.05 -10.20
N GLY A 24 -0.88 3.91 -10.85
CA GLY A 24 -1.79 3.81 -11.98
C GLY A 24 -3.23 4.12 -11.60
N MET A 25 -3.66 3.69 -10.41
CA MET A 25 -5.00 4.02 -9.93
C MET A 25 -5.15 5.53 -9.73
N ARG A 26 -4.10 6.18 -9.24
CA ARG A 26 -4.12 7.62 -9.07
C ARG A 26 -4.24 8.34 -10.42
N ASP A 27 -3.52 7.84 -11.42
CA ASP A 27 -3.58 8.40 -12.77
C ASP A 27 -4.96 8.22 -13.39
N GLU A 28 -5.69 7.20 -12.96
CA GLU A 28 -7.05 6.95 -13.44
C GLU A 28 -8.09 7.83 -12.75
N GLY A 29 -7.67 8.63 -11.79
CA GLY A 29 -8.57 9.58 -11.14
C GLY A 29 -8.86 9.32 -9.68
N ALA A 30 -8.34 8.25 -9.10
CA ALA A 30 -8.54 8.01 -7.66
C ALA A 30 -7.76 9.06 -6.86
N ALA A 31 -8.43 9.69 -5.92
CA ALA A 31 -7.84 10.78 -5.15
C ALA A 31 -7.31 10.26 -3.82
N PHE A 32 -5.99 10.20 -3.68
CA PHE A 32 -5.35 9.79 -2.42
C PHE A 32 -3.89 10.21 -2.46
N GLU A 33 -3.27 10.19 -1.29
CA GLU A 33 -1.82 10.36 -1.18
C GLU A 33 -1.19 9.00 -0.96
N LEU A 34 -0.01 8.79 -1.54
CA LEU A 34 0.73 7.56 -1.34
C LEU A 34 1.89 7.82 -0.40
N ASP A 35 1.95 7.05 0.68
CA ASP A 35 3.02 7.13 1.65
C ASP A 35 3.76 5.79 1.61
N GLU A 36 5.01 5.81 1.13
CA GLU A 36 5.81 4.60 1.06
C GLU A 36 6.71 4.54 2.28
N ILE A 37 6.68 3.43 3.00
CA ILE A 37 7.48 3.26 4.20
C ILE A 37 8.42 2.08 4.01
N ASP A 38 9.73 2.34 4.15
CA ASP A 38 10.74 1.30 4.09
C ASP A 38 10.80 0.65 5.47
N ILE A 39 10.40 -0.63 5.55
CA ILE A 39 10.34 -1.31 6.84
C ILE A 39 11.72 -1.50 7.46
N GLU A 40 12.78 -1.36 6.68
CA GLU A 40 14.15 -1.51 7.22
C GLU A 40 14.58 -0.32 8.05
N THR A 41 13.81 0.77 8.02
CA THR A 41 14.12 1.94 8.84
C THR A 41 13.56 1.83 10.25
N ASP A 42 12.78 0.78 10.55
CA ASP A 42 12.16 0.60 11.86
C ASP A 42 12.17 -0.89 12.21
N ASP A 43 12.84 -1.26 13.28
CA ASP A 43 12.99 -2.67 13.66
C ASP A 43 11.65 -3.35 13.90
N GLU A 44 10.69 -2.65 14.46
CA GLU A 44 9.38 -3.24 14.72
C GLU A 44 8.64 -3.52 13.42
N LEU A 45 8.70 -2.58 12.47
CA LEU A 45 8.06 -2.79 11.18
C LEU A 45 8.75 -3.92 10.43
N HIS A 46 10.09 -3.97 10.47
CA HIS A 46 10.84 -5.01 9.81
C HIS A 46 10.43 -6.39 10.35
N ARG A 47 10.34 -6.50 11.66
CA ARG A 47 9.97 -7.77 12.29
C ARG A 47 8.53 -8.16 11.97
N ALA A 48 7.64 -7.19 11.94
CA ALA A 48 6.22 -7.45 11.71
C ALA A 48 5.91 -7.80 10.26
N TYR A 49 6.60 -7.15 9.30
CA TYR A 49 6.17 -7.22 7.91
C TYR A 49 7.17 -7.85 6.94
N LEU A 50 8.35 -8.26 7.39
CA LEU A 50 9.40 -8.74 6.49
C LEU A 50 8.91 -9.83 5.53
N GLU A 51 8.10 -10.75 6.01
CA GLU A 51 7.60 -11.84 5.19
C GLU A 51 6.21 -11.57 4.64
N ARG A 52 5.72 -10.36 4.82
CA ARG A 52 4.35 -10.01 4.44
C ARG A 52 4.29 -8.87 3.42
N ILE A 53 5.41 -8.23 3.12
CA ILE A 53 5.45 -7.14 2.16
C ILE A 53 5.21 -7.66 0.74
N PRO A 54 4.56 -6.88 -0.12
CA PRO A 54 4.06 -5.54 0.15
C PRO A 54 2.82 -5.56 1.04
N VAL A 55 2.77 -4.64 1.99
CA VAL A 55 1.60 -4.46 2.85
C VAL A 55 0.97 -3.13 2.48
N VAL A 56 -0.31 -3.13 2.21
CA VAL A 56 -1.03 -1.92 1.81
C VAL A 56 -2.10 -1.61 2.83
N ALA A 57 -2.10 -0.39 3.31
CA ALA A 57 -3.11 0.09 4.26
C ALA A 57 -3.77 1.34 3.70
N LEU A 58 -5.01 1.57 4.07
CA LEU A 58 -5.75 2.76 3.69
C LEU A 58 -6.21 3.44 4.96
N ASP A 59 -5.75 4.66 5.17
CA ASP A 59 -6.06 5.45 6.37
C ASP A 59 -5.77 4.66 7.66
N GLY A 60 -4.69 3.88 7.65
CA GLY A 60 -4.27 3.11 8.81
C GLY A 60 -4.86 1.72 8.92
N GLU A 61 -5.78 1.36 8.03
CA GLU A 61 -6.39 0.03 8.07
C GLU A 61 -5.79 -0.88 7.01
N LEU A 62 -5.41 -2.08 7.39
CA LEU A 62 -4.81 -3.03 6.48
C LEU A 62 -5.78 -3.44 5.39
N VAL A 63 -5.36 -3.38 4.14
CA VAL A 63 -6.19 -3.78 3.01
C VAL A 63 -5.72 -5.11 2.44
N CYS A 64 -4.43 -5.25 2.18
CA CYS A 64 -3.90 -6.49 1.62
C CYS A 64 -2.43 -6.63 1.96
N GLU A 65 -1.92 -7.85 1.84
CA GLU A 65 -0.51 -8.12 2.06
C GLU A 65 -0.05 -9.18 1.08
N LEU A 66 1.26 -9.24 0.84
CA LEU A 66 1.94 -10.18 -0.07
C LEU A 66 1.67 -9.87 -1.54
N ILE A 67 0.42 -9.78 -1.95
CA ILE A 67 0.06 -9.45 -3.31
C ILE A 67 -0.95 -8.33 -3.25
N LEU A 68 -0.73 -7.28 -4.04
CA LEU A 68 -1.68 -6.18 -4.08
C LEU A 68 -2.95 -6.63 -4.77
N ASP A 69 -4.07 -6.49 -4.07
CA ASP A 69 -5.39 -6.73 -4.63
C ASP A 69 -5.97 -5.37 -5.01
N THR A 70 -5.84 -5.01 -6.28
CA THR A 70 -6.28 -3.69 -6.74
C THR A 70 -7.79 -3.56 -6.63
N GLY A 71 -8.52 -4.65 -6.77
CA GLY A 71 -9.98 -4.61 -6.61
C GLY A 71 -10.37 -4.28 -5.18
N ALA A 72 -9.70 -4.89 -4.20
CA ALA A 72 -9.98 -4.61 -2.81
C ALA A 72 -9.63 -3.16 -2.45
N LEU A 73 -8.49 -2.67 -2.92
CA LEU A 73 -8.09 -1.29 -2.63
C LEU A 73 -9.05 -0.31 -3.30
N ARG A 74 -9.43 -0.57 -4.55
CA ARG A 74 -10.35 0.29 -5.28
C ARG A 74 -11.72 0.34 -4.58
N ALA A 75 -12.19 -0.80 -4.11
CA ALA A 75 -13.47 -0.87 -3.38
C ALA A 75 -13.41 -0.05 -2.09
N ARG A 76 -12.29 -0.12 -1.38
CA ARG A 76 -12.13 0.62 -0.14
C ARG A 76 -12.05 2.13 -0.40
N LEU A 77 -11.39 2.52 -1.49
CA LEU A 77 -11.32 3.93 -1.86
C LEU A 77 -12.69 4.46 -2.27
N ASP A 78 -13.49 3.64 -2.94
CA ASP A 78 -14.82 4.05 -3.38
C ASP A 78 -15.83 4.11 -2.24
N THR A 79 -15.56 3.42 -1.15
CA THR A 79 -16.49 3.39 -0.03
C THR A 79 -16.32 4.58 0.84
N VAL A 80 -16.29 5.68 0.34
CA VAL A 80 -16.06 6.79 1.10
C VAL A 80 -17.24 7.30 1.60
N ARG A 81 -17.43 7.51 2.50
CA ARG A 81 -18.32 8.08 2.84
C ARG A 81 -18.10 8.77 3.62
N GLY A 82 -18.02 9.03 3.56
CA GLY A 82 -17.88 9.90 4.33
C GLY A 82 -17.50 10.22 4.99
#